data_fc93e1b8c19d6ca6748f4f9920a15070
#
_entry.id   fc93e1b8c19d6ca6748f4f9920a15070
#
_cell.length_a   1.000
_cell.length_b   1.000
_cell.length_c   1.000
_cell.angle_alpha   90.00
_cell.angle_beta   90.00
_cell.angle_gamma   90.00
#
_symmetry.space_group_name_H-M   'P 1'
#
loop_
_entity.id
_entity.type
_entity.pdbx_description
1 polymer ?
#
loop_
_entity_poly.entity_id
_entity_poly.type
_entity_poly.pdbx_seq_one_letter_code
_entity_poly.pdbx_strand_id
1 'polypeptide(L)'
;MVDTQQFNTTSSMGRLTLNVLLSFAQFEREVTAERIRDKIAASKKKGMWMGGNVPLGYDCVDKKLVVNEAEASTVRYIYQRYSELGSVASLREVLKEAGIVSKIRVSKAGRQSGGGIFYRGALYHLLQNRLYLGDIVHKDLNFPGNHQAIVDQDLWDQVQTRL
;
A
#
# COMPACT_ATOMS: atom_id res chain seq x y z
N MET A 1 31.69 39.90 27.16
CA MET A 1 30.36 39.63 27.74
C MET A 1 29.40 39.37 26.63
N VAL A 2 29.01 38.13 26.44
CA VAL A 2 28.01 37.76 25.41
C VAL A 2 26.66 37.90 26.12
N ASP A 3 25.89 38.93 25.76
CA ASP A 3 24.52 39.11 26.22
C ASP A 3 23.65 37.97 25.67
N THR A 4 23.40 37.02 26.53
CA THR A 4 22.37 36.01 26.28
C THR A 4 21.02 36.70 26.46
N GLN A 5 20.46 37.26 25.37
CA GLN A 5 19.08 37.72 25.36
C GLN A 5 18.19 36.53 25.75
N GLN A 6 17.72 36.54 27.00
CA GLN A 6 16.72 35.60 27.49
C GLN A 6 15.45 35.82 26.67
N PHE A 7 15.07 34.79 25.92
CA PHE A 7 13.82 34.76 25.13
C PHE A 7 12.63 34.81 26.10
N ASN A 8 12.16 36.00 26.41
CA ASN A 8 11.07 36.22 27.36
C ASN A 8 9.72 36.04 26.63
N THR A 9 9.17 34.84 26.69
CA THR A 9 7.87 34.50 26.08
C THR A 9 6.67 35.17 26.77
N THR A 10 6.88 35.88 27.88
CA THR A 10 5.81 36.59 28.59
C THR A 10 5.54 37.99 28.02
N SER A 11 6.50 38.57 27.30
CA SER A 11 6.30 39.85 26.62
C SER A 11 5.49 39.69 25.31
N SER A 12 4.77 40.76 24.90
CA SER A 12 4.02 40.75 23.64
C SER A 12 4.92 40.53 22.44
N MET A 13 6.14 41.07 22.46
CA MET A 13 7.15 40.86 21.39
C MET A 13 7.65 39.42 21.39
N GLY A 14 7.91 38.82 22.53
CA GLY A 14 8.33 37.41 22.65
C GLY A 14 7.27 36.45 22.13
N ARG A 15 5.99 36.70 22.42
CA ARG A 15 4.88 35.92 21.87
C ARG A 15 4.76 36.05 20.34
N LEU A 16 4.91 37.26 19.80
CA LEU A 16 4.93 37.49 18.38
C LEU A 16 6.05 36.72 17.71
N THR A 17 7.27 36.83 18.24
CA THR A 17 8.44 36.12 17.67
C THR A 17 8.25 34.60 17.72
N LEU A 18 7.70 34.07 18.83
CA LEU A 18 7.40 32.65 18.94
C LEU A 18 6.36 32.20 17.89
N ASN A 19 5.28 32.96 17.71
CA ASN A 19 4.26 32.66 16.71
C ASN A 19 4.83 32.68 15.28
N VAL A 20 5.69 33.64 14.97
CA VAL A 20 6.39 33.70 13.67
C VAL A 20 7.28 32.49 13.48
N LEU A 21 8.09 32.10 14.47
CA LEU A 21 8.94 30.91 14.40
C LEU A 21 8.13 29.62 14.24
N LEU A 22 7.02 29.49 14.95
CA LEU A 22 6.12 28.34 14.83
C LEU A 22 5.49 28.27 13.42
N SER A 23 5.08 29.43 12.88
CA SER A 23 4.54 29.50 11.52
C SER A 23 5.58 29.12 10.46
N PHE A 24 6.84 29.55 10.62
CA PHE A 24 7.93 29.11 9.75
C PHE A 24 8.17 27.61 9.84
N ALA A 25 8.24 27.06 11.07
CA ALA A 25 8.43 25.63 11.27
C ALA A 25 7.29 24.80 10.65
N GLN A 26 6.06 25.28 10.74
CA GLN A 26 4.90 24.66 10.08
C GLN A 26 5.03 24.74 8.56
N PHE A 27 5.34 25.89 8.00
CA PHE A 27 5.54 26.09 6.57
C PHE A 27 6.64 25.17 6.01
N GLU A 28 7.79 25.06 6.68
CA GLU A 28 8.85 24.15 6.26
C GLU A 28 8.40 22.69 6.24
N ARG A 29 7.59 22.25 7.22
CA ARG A 29 7.01 20.91 7.25
C ARG A 29 6.05 20.68 6.09
N GLU A 30 5.20 21.65 5.78
CA GLU A 30 4.24 21.57 4.68
C GLU A 30 4.95 21.47 3.33
N VAL A 31 5.93 22.34 3.07
CA VAL A 31 6.73 22.32 1.84
C VAL A 31 7.51 21.00 1.70
N THR A 32 8.09 20.50 2.79
CA THR A 32 8.80 19.23 2.78
C THR A 32 7.85 18.07 2.48
N ALA A 33 6.67 18.06 3.10
CA ALA A 33 5.64 17.04 2.87
C ALA A 33 5.13 17.07 1.42
N GLU A 34 4.96 18.25 0.84
CA GLU A 34 4.56 18.44 -0.55
C GLU A 34 5.62 17.87 -1.52
N ARG A 35 6.90 18.23 -1.35
CA ARG A 35 8.00 17.67 -2.14
C ARG A 35 8.08 16.14 -2.06
N ILE A 36 7.83 15.56 -0.89
CA ILE A 36 7.81 14.10 -0.72
C ILE A 36 6.64 13.50 -1.49
N ARG A 37 5.43 14.08 -1.41
CA ARG A 37 4.24 13.61 -2.16
C ARG A 37 4.49 13.66 -3.67
N ASP A 38 5.08 14.75 -4.17
CA ASP A 38 5.38 14.91 -5.60
C ASP A 38 6.42 13.87 -6.07
N LYS A 39 7.46 13.63 -5.28
CA LYS A 39 8.44 12.60 -5.57
C LYS A 39 7.82 11.20 -5.61
N ILE A 40 6.91 10.89 -4.68
CA ILE A 40 6.17 9.62 -4.67
C ILE A 40 5.29 9.52 -5.91
N ALA A 41 4.54 10.59 -6.25
CA ALA A 41 3.70 10.63 -7.43
C ALA A 41 4.50 10.43 -8.72
N ALA A 42 5.62 11.11 -8.87
CA ALA A 42 6.53 10.96 -10.02
C ALA A 42 7.11 9.53 -10.12
N SER A 43 7.46 8.91 -8.99
CA SER A 43 7.96 7.54 -8.96
C SER A 43 6.88 6.53 -9.34
N LYS A 44 5.64 6.71 -8.87
CA LYS A 44 4.51 5.86 -9.26
C LYS A 44 4.15 5.98 -10.74
N LYS A 45 4.25 7.20 -11.32
CA LYS A 45 4.08 7.39 -12.77
C LYS A 45 5.12 6.62 -13.59
N LYS A 46 6.31 6.38 -13.03
CA LYS A 46 7.36 5.54 -13.63
C LYS A 46 7.17 4.04 -13.36
N GLY A 47 6.02 3.63 -12.83
CA GLY A 47 5.73 2.22 -12.53
C GLY A 47 6.48 1.66 -11.32
N MET A 48 7.06 2.52 -10.47
CA MET A 48 7.82 2.08 -9.31
C MET A 48 6.91 1.81 -8.11
N TRP A 49 7.09 0.66 -7.47
CA TRP A 49 6.45 0.38 -6.19
C TRP A 49 7.10 1.19 -5.07
N MET A 50 6.29 2.00 -4.38
CA MET A 50 6.79 2.96 -3.39
C MET A 50 6.67 2.46 -1.94
N GLY A 51 6.55 1.15 -1.74
CA GLY A 51 6.45 0.54 -0.42
C GLY A 51 5.00 0.29 0.02
N GLY A 52 4.86 -0.12 1.25
CA GLY A 52 3.61 -0.58 1.84
C GLY A 52 3.65 -2.08 2.14
N ASN A 53 2.50 -2.65 2.44
CA ASN A 53 2.37 -4.09 2.65
C ASN A 53 2.55 -4.83 1.32
N VAL A 54 3.54 -5.72 1.26
CA VAL A 54 3.75 -6.58 0.08
C VAL A 54 2.51 -7.48 -0.09
N PRO A 55 1.85 -7.47 -1.27
CA PRO A 55 0.68 -8.30 -1.50
C PRO A 55 1.05 -9.79 -1.59
N LEU A 56 0.07 -10.67 -1.39
CA LEU A 56 0.22 -12.10 -1.64
C LEU A 56 0.63 -12.30 -3.11
N GLY A 57 1.51 -13.23 -3.40
CA GLY A 57 2.00 -13.49 -4.75
C GLY A 57 3.26 -12.72 -5.13
N TYR A 58 3.68 -11.75 -4.32
CA TYR A 58 4.91 -10.99 -4.55
C TYR A 58 5.82 -10.99 -3.33
N ASP A 59 7.11 -10.90 -3.59
CA ASP A 59 8.13 -10.56 -2.61
C ASP A 59 8.77 -9.20 -2.96
N CYS A 60 9.33 -8.52 -1.95
CA CYS A 60 10.02 -7.25 -2.16
C CYS A 60 11.52 -7.48 -2.14
N VAL A 61 12.16 -7.36 -3.31
CA VAL A 61 13.62 -7.44 -3.47
C VAL A 61 14.09 -6.10 -4.03
N ASP A 62 15.04 -5.45 -3.39
CA ASP A 62 15.61 -4.17 -3.79
C ASP A 62 14.55 -3.09 -4.15
N LYS A 63 13.51 -2.99 -3.31
CA LYS A 63 12.37 -2.07 -3.50
C LYS A 63 11.55 -2.33 -4.77
N LYS A 64 11.67 -3.52 -5.37
CA LYS A 64 10.85 -3.97 -6.49
C LYS A 64 9.98 -5.15 -6.05
N LEU A 65 8.80 -5.27 -6.66
CA LEU A 65 7.96 -6.43 -6.51
C LEU A 65 8.44 -7.52 -7.48
N VAL A 66 8.76 -8.68 -6.96
CA VAL A 66 9.14 -9.88 -7.72
C VAL A 66 8.09 -10.95 -7.47
N VAL A 67 7.68 -11.67 -8.50
CA VAL A 67 6.67 -12.73 -8.37
C VAL A 67 7.24 -13.88 -7.52
N ASN A 68 6.47 -14.29 -6.51
CA ASN A 68 6.68 -15.51 -5.74
C ASN A 68 5.72 -16.55 -6.30
N GLU A 69 6.22 -17.50 -7.10
CA GLU A 69 5.37 -18.45 -7.84
C GLU A 69 4.51 -19.34 -6.92
N ALA A 70 4.99 -19.70 -5.75
CA ALA A 70 4.20 -20.48 -4.79
C ALA A 70 2.95 -19.70 -4.32
N GLU A 71 3.12 -18.42 -4.01
CA GLU A 71 2.01 -17.54 -3.63
C GLU A 71 1.20 -17.07 -4.83
N ALA A 72 1.81 -16.87 -6.01
CA ALA A 72 1.15 -16.46 -7.23
C ALA A 72 0.15 -17.53 -7.72
N SER A 73 0.49 -18.81 -7.59
CA SER A 73 -0.44 -19.90 -7.88
C SER A 73 -1.69 -19.83 -6.98
N THR A 74 -1.52 -19.47 -5.72
CA THR A 74 -2.63 -19.24 -4.78
C THR A 74 -3.50 -18.05 -5.22
N VAL A 75 -2.89 -16.95 -5.67
CA VAL A 75 -3.64 -15.79 -6.19
C VAL A 75 -4.47 -16.17 -7.41
N ARG A 76 -3.86 -16.85 -8.39
CA ARG A 76 -4.58 -17.33 -9.59
C ARG A 76 -5.75 -18.25 -9.22
N TYR A 77 -5.54 -19.17 -8.27
CA TYR A 77 -6.59 -20.05 -7.75
C TYR A 77 -7.74 -19.25 -7.13
N ILE A 78 -7.46 -18.22 -6.31
CA ILE A 78 -8.47 -17.35 -5.70
C ILE A 78 -9.32 -16.67 -6.78
N TYR A 79 -8.68 -16.10 -7.82
CA TYR A 79 -9.38 -15.43 -8.92
C TYR A 79 -10.25 -16.41 -9.74
N GLN A 80 -9.72 -17.58 -10.10
CA GLN A 80 -10.47 -18.62 -10.82
C GLN A 80 -11.66 -19.10 -10.00
N ARG A 81 -11.48 -19.40 -8.73
CA ARG A 81 -12.58 -19.85 -7.87
C ARG A 81 -13.63 -18.77 -7.68
N TYR A 82 -13.23 -17.51 -7.54
CA TYR A 82 -14.21 -16.44 -7.48
C TYR A 82 -14.99 -16.29 -8.81
N SER A 83 -14.33 -16.39 -9.96
CA SER A 83 -15.00 -16.32 -11.27
C SER A 83 -16.04 -17.44 -11.46
N GLU A 84 -15.83 -18.61 -10.86
CA GLU A 84 -16.78 -19.73 -10.87
C GLU A 84 -17.95 -19.51 -9.88
N LEU A 85 -17.63 -19.13 -8.64
CA LEU A 85 -18.58 -19.07 -7.54
C LEU A 85 -19.42 -17.78 -7.54
N GLY A 86 -18.89 -16.66 -8.00
CA GLY A 86 -19.55 -15.35 -7.96
C GLY A 86 -19.86 -14.80 -6.58
N SER A 87 -19.31 -15.40 -5.53
CA SER A 87 -19.62 -15.04 -4.13
C SER A 87 -18.36 -15.07 -3.26
N VAL A 88 -18.04 -13.93 -2.64
CA VAL A 88 -16.91 -13.83 -1.69
C VAL A 88 -17.15 -14.67 -0.43
N ALA A 89 -18.41 -14.86 -0.02
CA ALA A 89 -18.73 -15.71 1.11
C ALA A 89 -18.42 -17.19 0.82
N SER A 90 -18.85 -17.68 -0.34
CA SER A 90 -18.58 -19.05 -0.78
C SER A 90 -17.08 -19.27 -1.03
N LEU A 91 -16.40 -18.30 -1.66
CA LEU A 91 -14.96 -18.34 -1.84
C LEU A 91 -14.21 -18.48 -0.51
N ARG A 92 -14.63 -17.72 0.50
CA ARG A 92 -14.00 -17.77 1.83
C ARG A 92 -14.10 -19.16 2.46
N GLU A 93 -15.24 -19.82 2.36
CA GLU A 93 -15.40 -21.18 2.90
C GLU A 93 -14.52 -22.20 2.13
N VAL A 94 -14.48 -22.12 0.80
CA VAL A 94 -13.60 -22.96 -0.03
C VAL A 94 -12.13 -22.78 0.36
N LEU A 95 -11.68 -21.52 0.54
CA LEU A 95 -10.30 -21.25 0.94
C LEU A 95 -9.99 -21.78 2.34
N LYS A 96 -10.95 -21.68 3.27
CA LYS A 96 -10.83 -22.22 4.63
C LYS A 96 -10.71 -23.74 4.63
N GLU A 97 -11.54 -24.43 3.85
CA GLU A 97 -11.50 -25.90 3.70
C GLU A 97 -10.20 -26.37 3.05
N ALA A 98 -9.68 -25.62 2.07
CA ALA A 98 -8.40 -25.87 1.42
C ALA A 98 -7.18 -25.51 2.30
N GLY A 99 -7.38 -24.96 3.51
CA GLY A 99 -6.28 -24.53 4.39
C GLY A 99 -5.48 -23.35 3.86
N ILE A 100 -6.03 -22.59 2.91
CA ILE A 100 -5.35 -21.43 2.31
C ILE A 100 -5.50 -20.22 3.24
N VAL A 101 -4.35 -19.69 3.67
CA VAL A 101 -4.25 -18.59 4.64
C VAL A 101 -3.65 -17.33 4.03
N SER A 102 -3.85 -16.21 4.69
CA SER A 102 -3.28 -14.92 4.29
C SER A 102 -1.76 -14.89 4.46
N LYS A 103 -1.08 -14.08 3.63
CA LYS A 103 0.38 -13.94 3.67
C LYS A 103 0.88 -13.53 5.07
N ILE A 104 1.84 -14.29 5.59
CA ILE A 104 2.56 -13.92 6.82
C ILE A 104 3.51 -12.76 6.50
N ARG A 105 3.45 -11.71 7.29
CA ARG A 105 4.32 -10.54 7.18
C ARG A 105 5.00 -10.29 8.51
N VAL A 106 6.29 -10.00 8.45
CA VAL A 106 7.05 -9.60 9.64
C VAL A 106 7.45 -8.13 9.47
N SER A 107 7.06 -7.29 10.41
CA SER A 107 7.44 -5.88 10.42
C SER A 107 8.92 -5.72 10.79
N LYS A 108 9.50 -4.54 10.52
CA LYS A 108 10.88 -4.22 10.92
C LYS A 108 11.10 -4.33 12.44
N ALA A 109 10.04 -4.18 13.24
CA ALA A 109 10.06 -4.36 14.69
C ALA A 109 9.86 -5.82 15.15
N GLY A 110 9.91 -6.80 14.23
CA GLY A 110 9.72 -8.22 14.51
C GLY A 110 8.26 -8.64 14.75
N ARG A 111 7.28 -7.73 14.63
CA ARG A 111 5.87 -8.07 14.82
C ARG A 111 5.34 -8.81 13.61
N GLN A 112 4.84 -10.02 13.85
CA GLN A 112 4.21 -10.86 12.84
C GLN A 112 2.72 -10.51 12.66
N SER A 113 2.23 -10.53 11.42
CA SER A 113 0.83 -10.33 11.06
C SER A 113 0.46 -11.22 9.86
N GLY A 114 -0.82 -11.61 9.75
CA GLY A 114 -1.28 -12.56 8.72
C GLY A 114 -1.19 -14.01 9.17
N GLY A 115 -1.20 -14.95 8.24
CA GLY A 115 -1.17 -16.39 8.51
C GLY A 115 -2.52 -16.96 8.99
N GLY A 116 -3.58 -16.18 8.97
CA GLY A 116 -4.92 -16.61 9.34
C GLY A 116 -5.87 -16.73 8.15
N ILE A 117 -7.10 -17.17 8.44
CA ILE A 117 -8.18 -17.28 7.47
C ILE A 117 -8.47 -15.91 6.84
N PHE A 118 -8.77 -15.89 5.55
CA PHE A 118 -9.16 -14.67 4.87
C PHE A 118 -10.49 -14.12 5.41
N TYR A 119 -10.51 -12.83 5.76
CA TYR A 119 -11.73 -12.10 6.03
C TYR A 119 -12.34 -11.58 4.73
N ARG A 120 -13.67 -11.38 4.69
CA ARG A 120 -14.39 -10.88 3.51
C ARG A 120 -13.75 -9.59 2.94
N GLY A 121 -13.47 -8.62 3.79
CA GLY A 121 -12.81 -7.37 3.37
C GLY A 121 -11.44 -7.58 2.75
N ALA A 122 -10.64 -8.53 3.25
CA ALA A 122 -9.34 -8.87 2.67
C ALA A 122 -9.47 -9.50 1.27
N LEU A 123 -10.49 -10.33 1.05
CA LEU A 123 -10.77 -10.91 -0.26
C LEU A 123 -11.24 -9.85 -1.27
N TYR A 124 -12.13 -8.93 -0.87
CA TYR A 124 -12.51 -7.80 -1.73
C TYR A 124 -11.29 -6.96 -2.12
N HIS A 125 -10.44 -6.61 -1.15
CA HIS A 125 -9.20 -5.88 -1.44
C HIS A 125 -8.25 -6.65 -2.36
N LEU A 126 -8.15 -7.98 -2.21
CA LEU A 126 -7.33 -8.81 -3.07
C LEU A 126 -7.89 -8.81 -4.50
N LEU A 127 -9.18 -9.08 -4.67
CA LEU A 127 -9.84 -9.18 -5.97
C LEU A 127 -9.89 -7.85 -6.75
N GLN A 128 -9.82 -6.71 -6.04
CA GLN A 128 -9.80 -5.36 -6.65
C GLN A 128 -8.38 -4.78 -6.81
N ASN A 129 -7.35 -5.52 -6.42
CA ASN A 129 -6.00 -4.97 -6.40
C ASN A 129 -5.33 -5.06 -7.77
N ARG A 130 -5.31 -3.95 -8.50
CA ARG A 130 -4.72 -3.83 -9.85
C ARG A 130 -3.22 -4.14 -9.93
N LEU A 131 -2.51 -4.26 -8.80
CA LEU A 131 -1.14 -4.76 -8.80
C LEU A 131 -1.03 -6.16 -9.44
N TYR A 132 -2.08 -6.98 -9.35
CA TYR A 132 -2.09 -8.31 -9.97
C TYR A 132 -2.16 -8.27 -11.50
N LEU A 133 -2.62 -7.16 -12.10
CA LEU A 133 -2.54 -6.87 -13.53
C LEU A 133 -1.18 -6.28 -13.96
N GLY A 134 -0.29 -6.00 -13.01
CA GLY A 134 0.94 -5.28 -13.29
C GLY A 134 0.82 -3.75 -13.23
N ASP A 135 -0.29 -3.22 -12.70
CA ASP A 135 -0.51 -1.77 -12.60
C ASP A 135 -0.08 -1.21 -11.24
N ILE A 136 0.39 0.02 -11.22
CA ILE A 136 0.58 0.84 -10.03
C ILE A 136 -0.53 1.88 -9.94
N VAL A 137 -1.32 1.83 -8.88
CA VAL A 137 -2.41 2.80 -8.65
C VAL A 137 -1.89 4.01 -7.86
N HIS A 138 -2.24 5.21 -8.31
CA HIS A 138 -2.01 6.45 -7.58
C HIS A 138 -3.20 7.39 -7.70
N LYS A 139 -3.93 7.59 -6.58
CA LYS A 139 -5.23 8.25 -6.57
C LYS A 139 -6.17 7.52 -7.54
N ASP A 140 -6.76 8.23 -8.50
CA ASP A 140 -7.71 7.68 -9.48
C ASP A 140 -7.03 7.27 -10.81
N LEU A 141 -5.69 7.25 -10.85
CA LEU A 141 -4.92 6.95 -12.04
C LEU A 141 -4.16 5.62 -11.90
N ASN A 142 -4.13 4.85 -13.00
CA ASN A 142 -3.38 3.62 -13.12
C ASN A 142 -2.19 3.84 -14.05
N PHE A 143 -1.04 3.34 -13.66
CA PHE A 143 0.18 3.42 -14.44
C PHE A 143 0.76 2.01 -14.63
N PRO A 144 1.32 1.67 -15.80
CA PRO A 144 2.02 0.42 -15.98
C PRO A 144 3.13 0.27 -14.93
N GLY A 145 3.09 -0.82 -14.18
CA GLY A 145 4.10 -1.13 -13.17
C GLY A 145 5.34 -1.79 -13.77
N ASN A 146 6.46 -1.71 -13.05
CA ASN A 146 7.70 -2.39 -13.42
C ASN A 146 7.75 -3.84 -12.90
N HIS A 147 6.64 -4.36 -12.39
CA HIS A 147 6.51 -5.72 -11.89
C HIS A 147 5.65 -6.56 -12.84
N GLN A 148 5.90 -7.86 -12.83
CA GLN A 148 5.17 -8.81 -13.67
C GLN A 148 3.74 -9.00 -13.14
N ALA A 149 2.76 -9.07 -14.04
CA ALA A 149 1.38 -9.44 -13.71
C ALA A 149 1.28 -10.91 -13.27
N ILE A 150 0.37 -11.20 -12.34
CA ILE A 150 0.05 -12.56 -11.89
C ILE A 150 -1.25 -13.05 -12.53
N VAL A 151 -2.19 -12.13 -12.78
CA VAL A 151 -3.51 -12.38 -13.34
C VAL A 151 -3.56 -11.75 -14.72
N ASP A 152 -4.13 -12.46 -15.70
CA ASP A 152 -4.40 -11.90 -17.03
C ASP A 152 -5.63 -10.99 -17.03
N GLN A 153 -5.75 -10.18 -18.09
CA GLN A 153 -6.83 -9.19 -18.21
C GLN A 153 -8.21 -9.87 -18.29
N ASP A 154 -8.32 -10.98 -19.01
CA ASP A 154 -9.61 -11.65 -19.23
C ASP A 154 -10.19 -12.19 -17.92
N LEU A 155 -9.36 -12.85 -17.11
CA LEU A 155 -9.76 -13.36 -15.79
C LEU A 155 -10.08 -12.20 -14.83
N TRP A 156 -9.31 -11.11 -14.89
CA TRP A 156 -9.60 -9.91 -14.11
C TRP A 156 -10.98 -9.34 -14.44
N ASP A 157 -11.28 -9.13 -15.72
CA ASP A 157 -12.53 -8.53 -16.17
C ASP A 157 -13.74 -9.41 -15.82
N GLN A 158 -13.62 -10.74 -15.94
CA GLN A 158 -14.63 -11.68 -15.47
C GLN A 158 -14.92 -11.51 -13.95
N VAL A 159 -13.86 -11.36 -13.17
CA VAL A 159 -13.98 -11.16 -11.72
C VAL A 159 -14.62 -9.82 -11.40
N GLN A 160 -14.20 -8.72 -12.05
CA GLN A 160 -14.77 -7.37 -11.80
C GLN A 160 -16.25 -7.28 -12.21
N THR A 161 -16.65 -7.98 -13.27
CA THR A 161 -18.06 -8.00 -13.70
C THR A 161 -18.99 -8.65 -12.67
N ARG A 162 -18.47 -9.54 -11.81
CA ARG A 162 -19.23 -10.27 -10.77
C ARG A 162 -19.07 -9.71 -9.37
N LEU A 163 -18.15 -8.79 -9.16
CA LEU A 163 -17.76 -8.26 -7.86
C LEU A 163 -18.64 -7.08 -7.42
#